data_ad7e7f534e107f1534c452237799c0d1
#
_entry.id   ad7e7f534e107f1534c452237799c0d1
#
_cell.length_a   1.000
_cell.length_b   1.000
_cell.length_c   1.000
_cell.angle_alpha   90.00
_cell.angle_beta   90.00
_cell.angle_gamma   90.00
#
_symmetry.space_group_name_H-M   'P 1'
#
loop_
_entity.id
_entity.type
_entity.pdbx_description
1 polymer ?
#
loop_
_entity_poly.entity_id
_entity_poly.type
_entity_poly.pdbx_seq_one_letter_code
_entity_poly.pdbx_strand_id
1 'polypeptide(L)'
;MLGSICIVLVETTHPGNIGAAARALVNMGLSDLRLVRPQAFPSPDATARAASGEALLSAARVFSSLDDAIADCGLIVGSTARTRSVSWPVMSPSEMAPVVLDASHQQRAAILFGRESRGLTNRQLDRCQLFVTAPVDMNHASLNLASAVLLLAYELRKSALLRDGSAASDRPTMGKDLLATSGMVEGFVAHFERVLHAAGFLEQPSDKLFRKIRRIFTRRALEEDEVNILRGVLSAIEKRIDGAANNR
;
A
#
# COMPACT_ATOMS: atom_id res chain seq x y z
N MET A 1 2.43 -13.55 11.14
CA MET A 1 2.65 -12.08 11.13
C MET A 1 3.45 -11.64 9.89
N LEU A 2 4.77 -11.85 9.80
CA LEU A 2 5.58 -11.35 8.69
C LEU A 2 5.19 -11.92 7.30
N GLY A 3 4.67 -13.14 7.23
CA GLY A 3 4.23 -13.77 5.97
C GLY A 3 2.99 -13.12 5.32
N SER A 4 2.24 -12.29 6.05
CA SER A 4 1.12 -11.52 5.52
C SER A 4 1.52 -10.10 5.09
N ILE A 5 2.80 -9.76 5.10
CA ILE A 5 3.32 -8.46 4.67
C ILE A 5 4.02 -8.63 3.33
N CYS A 6 3.58 -7.89 2.31
CA CYS A 6 4.25 -7.86 1.02
C CYS A 6 5.02 -6.55 0.81
N ILE A 7 6.18 -6.66 0.20
CA ILE A 7 7.00 -5.54 -0.24
C ILE A 7 6.79 -5.34 -1.74
N VAL A 8 6.38 -4.15 -2.13
CA VAL A 8 6.04 -3.82 -3.51
C VAL A 8 7.05 -2.80 -4.06
N LEU A 9 7.86 -3.21 -5.02
CA LEU A 9 8.79 -2.34 -5.70
C LEU A 9 8.16 -1.85 -7.01
N VAL A 10 8.00 -0.53 -7.13
CA VAL A 10 7.28 0.09 -8.26
C VAL A 10 8.26 0.76 -9.21
N GLU A 11 8.27 0.28 -10.46
CA GLU A 11 9.06 0.83 -11.56
C GLU A 11 10.57 0.91 -11.27
N THR A 12 11.09 -0.08 -10.54
CA THR A 12 12.52 -0.16 -10.22
C THR A 12 13.37 -0.17 -11.48
N THR A 13 14.35 0.72 -11.53
CA THR A 13 15.21 0.91 -12.72
C THR A 13 16.45 0.04 -12.70
N HIS A 14 17.03 -0.18 -11.51
CA HIS A 14 18.26 -0.95 -11.36
C HIS A 14 17.95 -2.37 -10.87
N PRO A 15 18.14 -3.40 -11.71
CA PRO A 15 17.81 -4.78 -11.34
C PRO A 15 18.59 -5.27 -10.10
N GLY A 16 19.82 -4.77 -9.89
CA GLY A 16 20.60 -5.07 -8.70
C GLY A 16 19.92 -4.64 -7.39
N ASN A 17 19.08 -3.59 -7.39
CA ASN A 17 18.29 -3.20 -6.23
C ASN A 17 17.19 -4.22 -5.92
N ILE A 18 16.62 -4.86 -6.95
CA ILE A 18 15.61 -5.93 -6.76
C ILE A 18 16.25 -7.12 -6.05
N GLY A 19 17.43 -7.56 -6.52
CA GLY A 19 18.16 -8.66 -5.89
C GLY A 19 18.59 -8.35 -4.46
N ALA A 20 19.14 -7.16 -4.23
CA ALA A 20 19.56 -6.72 -2.89
C ALA A 20 18.34 -6.58 -1.94
N ALA A 21 17.19 -6.14 -2.44
CA ALA A 21 15.95 -6.11 -1.68
C ALA A 21 15.48 -7.53 -1.32
N ALA A 22 15.49 -8.48 -2.25
CA ALA A 22 15.14 -9.87 -1.97
C ALA A 22 16.02 -10.47 -0.86
N ARG A 23 17.34 -10.23 -0.91
CA ARG A 23 18.26 -10.62 0.16
C ARG A 23 17.91 -9.99 1.50
N ALA A 24 17.62 -8.69 1.52
CA ALA A 24 17.23 -7.97 2.73
C ALA A 24 15.95 -8.57 3.35
N LEU A 25 14.95 -8.90 2.52
CA LEU A 25 13.69 -9.47 2.97
C LEU A 25 13.88 -10.84 3.61
N VAL A 26 14.64 -11.74 2.98
CA VAL A 26 14.91 -13.07 3.54
C VAL A 26 15.65 -12.95 4.88
N ASN A 27 16.65 -12.08 4.98
CA ASN A 27 17.38 -11.85 6.24
C ASN A 27 16.45 -11.37 7.38
N MET A 28 15.36 -10.65 7.03
CA MET A 28 14.38 -10.14 8.00
C MET A 28 13.14 -11.03 8.15
N GLY A 29 13.09 -12.19 7.44
CA GLY A 29 11.99 -13.16 7.56
C GLY A 29 10.71 -12.78 6.81
N LEU A 30 10.82 -11.91 5.81
CA LEU A 30 9.74 -11.57 4.88
C LEU A 30 9.83 -12.44 3.62
N SER A 31 8.68 -12.86 3.08
CA SER A 31 8.60 -13.85 2.01
C SER A 31 7.72 -13.46 0.82
N ASP A 32 7.15 -12.25 0.77
CA ASP A 32 6.33 -11.79 -0.35
C ASP A 32 6.94 -10.53 -1.00
N LEU A 33 7.57 -10.72 -2.17
CA LEU A 33 8.12 -9.66 -3.00
C LEU A 33 7.28 -9.51 -4.26
N ARG A 34 6.78 -8.30 -4.51
CA ARG A 34 5.97 -7.94 -5.68
C ARG A 34 6.68 -6.84 -6.47
N LEU A 35 6.69 -7.00 -7.78
CA LEU A 35 7.33 -6.07 -8.71
C LEU A 35 6.27 -5.49 -9.64
N VAL A 36 6.14 -4.18 -9.66
CA VAL A 36 5.23 -3.49 -10.60
C VAL A 36 6.05 -2.84 -11.70
N ARG A 37 5.91 -3.34 -12.92
CA ARG A 37 6.61 -2.83 -14.12
C ARG A 37 8.10 -2.56 -13.89
N PRO A 38 8.88 -3.54 -13.40
CA PRO A 38 10.31 -3.37 -13.28
C PRO A 38 10.93 -3.14 -14.67
N GLN A 39 11.97 -2.32 -14.76
CA GLN A 39 12.58 -2.01 -16.05
C GLN A 39 13.30 -3.22 -16.68
N ALA A 40 13.93 -4.05 -15.85
CA ALA A 40 14.62 -5.27 -16.26
C ALA A 40 14.47 -6.36 -15.19
N PHE A 41 13.57 -7.31 -15.45
CA PHE A 41 13.39 -8.48 -14.60
C PHE A 41 12.69 -9.60 -15.42
N PRO A 42 13.18 -10.85 -15.34
CA PRO A 42 14.38 -11.30 -14.61
C PRO A 42 15.69 -10.72 -15.16
N SER A 43 16.75 -10.72 -14.32
CA SER A 43 18.04 -10.16 -14.71
C SER A 43 19.19 -10.85 -13.97
N PRO A 44 20.31 -11.16 -14.67
CA PRO A 44 21.51 -11.71 -14.03
C PRO A 44 22.06 -10.84 -12.88
N ASP A 45 21.96 -9.51 -13.03
CA ASP A 45 22.34 -8.55 -11.99
C ASP A 45 21.50 -8.69 -10.73
N ALA A 46 20.19 -8.92 -10.87
CA ALA A 46 19.30 -9.17 -9.73
C ALA A 46 19.69 -10.48 -9.04
N THR A 47 19.90 -11.55 -9.81
CA THR A 47 20.31 -12.86 -9.28
C THR A 47 21.65 -12.78 -8.55
N ALA A 48 22.65 -12.13 -9.12
CA ALA A 48 23.96 -11.99 -8.51
C ALA A 48 23.92 -11.26 -7.16
N ARG A 49 23.02 -10.28 -6.98
CA ARG A 49 22.88 -9.52 -5.74
C ARG A 49 21.91 -10.13 -4.75
N ALA A 50 21.08 -11.08 -5.17
CA ALA A 50 20.13 -11.74 -4.29
C ALA A 50 20.79 -12.68 -3.28
N ALA A 51 21.90 -13.34 -3.66
CA ALA A 51 22.62 -14.30 -2.79
C ALA A 51 21.63 -15.26 -2.07
N SER A 52 21.56 -15.24 -0.75
CA SER A 52 20.62 -16.06 0.03
C SER A 52 19.12 -15.78 -0.27
N GLY A 53 18.79 -14.69 -0.96
CA GLY A 53 17.44 -14.31 -1.37
C GLY A 53 17.03 -14.80 -2.76
N GLU A 54 17.82 -15.68 -3.41
CA GLU A 54 17.53 -16.15 -4.77
C GLU A 54 16.18 -16.89 -4.88
N ALA A 55 15.83 -17.70 -3.89
CA ALA A 55 14.54 -18.39 -3.86
C ALA A 55 13.35 -17.39 -3.81
N LEU A 56 13.45 -16.34 -2.99
CA LEU A 56 12.45 -15.27 -2.92
C LEU A 56 12.42 -14.47 -4.21
N LEU A 57 13.58 -14.18 -4.80
CA LEU A 57 13.67 -13.47 -6.07
C LEU A 57 12.97 -14.25 -7.19
N SER A 58 13.21 -15.57 -7.27
CA SER A 58 12.57 -16.45 -8.26
C SER A 58 11.06 -16.58 -8.05
N ALA A 59 10.60 -16.48 -6.80
CA ALA A 59 9.17 -16.50 -6.45
C ALA A 59 8.51 -15.11 -6.56
N ALA A 60 9.27 -14.04 -6.89
CA ALA A 60 8.74 -12.69 -6.99
C ALA A 60 7.68 -12.58 -8.09
N ARG A 61 6.53 -12.01 -7.75
CA ARG A 61 5.41 -11.83 -8.68
C ARG A 61 5.54 -10.50 -9.41
N VAL A 62 5.39 -10.54 -10.74
CA VAL A 62 5.45 -9.34 -11.58
C VAL A 62 4.02 -8.93 -11.99
N PHE A 63 3.70 -7.66 -11.84
CA PHE A 63 2.40 -7.09 -12.13
C PHE A 63 2.49 -5.97 -13.16
N SER A 64 1.46 -5.84 -14.00
CA SER A 64 1.32 -4.78 -15.00
C SER A 64 0.84 -3.46 -14.38
N SER A 65 0.14 -3.51 -13.25
CA SER A 65 -0.36 -2.33 -12.53
C SER A 65 -0.11 -2.42 -11.02
N LEU A 66 -0.08 -1.25 -10.36
CA LEU A 66 -0.03 -1.20 -8.90
C LEU A 66 -1.32 -1.73 -8.29
N ASP A 67 -2.47 -1.42 -8.89
CA ASP A 67 -3.77 -1.83 -8.37
C ASP A 67 -3.90 -3.35 -8.28
N ASP A 68 -3.41 -4.09 -9.30
CA ASP A 68 -3.35 -5.55 -9.26
C ASP A 68 -2.38 -6.08 -8.19
N ALA A 69 -1.26 -5.38 -8.02
CA ALA A 69 -0.23 -5.80 -7.06
C ALA A 69 -0.66 -5.67 -5.59
N ILE A 70 -1.64 -4.83 -5.29
CA ILE A 70 -2.12 -4.54 -3.93
C ILE A 70 -3.59 -4.90 -3.71
N ALA A 71 -4.26 -5.50 -4.70
CA ALA A 71 -5.70 -5.75 -4.68
C ALA A 71 -6.17 -6.57 -3.45
N ASP A 72 -5.32 -7.47 -2.96
CA ASP A 72 -5.55 -8.34 -1.79
C ASP A 72 -5.08 -7.74 -0.46
N CYS A 73 -4.64 -6.47 -0.44
CA CYS A 73 -4.11 -5.80 0.76
C CYS A 73 -5.16 -4.87 1.39
N GLY A 74 -5.32 -4.96 2.71
CA GLY A 74 -6.20 -4.07 3.49
C GLY A 74 -5.47 -2.80 3.96
N LEU A 75 -4.17 -2.89 4.26
CA LEU A 75 -3.35 -1.75 4.64
C LEU A 75 -2.22 -1.55 3.62
N ILE A 76 -2.09 -0.31 3.13
CA ILE A 76 -1.05 0.08 2.18
C ILE A 76 -0.27 1.25 2.73
N VAL A 77 1.03 1.06 2.89
CA VAL A 77 1.98 2.06 3.39
C VAL A 77 2.90 2.52 2.27
N GLY A 78 3.00 3.81 2.05
CA GLY A 78 3.90 4.40 1.05
C GLY A 78 5.22 4.85 1.69
N SER A 79 6.36 4.36 1.21
CA SER A 79 7.67 4.88 1.59
C SER A 79 7.95 6.19 0.83
N THR A 80 8.32 7.26 1.55
CA THR A 80 8.65 8.56 0.97
C THR A 80 9.83 9.20 1.69
N ALA A 81 10.71 9.85 0.91
CA ALA A 81 11.81 10.67 1.44
C ALA A 81 11.42 12.15 1.54
N ARG A 82 10.24 12.55 1.06
CA ARG A 82 9.83 13.95 0.95
C ARG A 82 8.57 14.20 1.77
N THR A 83 8.64 15.13 2.70
CA THR A 83 7.47 15.79 3.27
C THR A 83 6.85 16.67 2.18
N ARG A 84 5.83 16.18 1.50
CA ARG A 84 5.08 16.99 0.53
C ARG A 84 4.01 17.80 1.24
N SER A 85 3.55 18.89 0.63
CA SER A 85 2.56 19.85 1.11
C SER A 85 1.16 19.30 1.45
N VAL A 86 1.02 18.00 1.54
CA VAL A 86 -0.22 17.30 1.80
C VAL A 86 -0.15 16.72 3.21
N SER A 87 -1.07 17.12 4.10
CA SER A 87 -1.22 16.62 5.47
C SER A 87 -1.63 15.14 5.48
N TRP A 88 -0.67 14.26 5.28
CA TRP A 88 -0.83 12.82 5.45
C TRP A 88 -0.22 12.42 6.80
N PRO A 89 -0.75 11.44 7.49
CA PRO A 89 -0.08 10.87 8.65
C PRO A 89 1.23 10.22 8.19
N VAL A 90 2.34 10.84 8.57
CA VAL A 90 3.70 10.34 8.30
C VAL A 90 4.23 9.75 9.58
N MET A 91 4.73 8.54 9.52
CA MET A 91 5.29 7.79 10.63
C MET A 91 6.78 7.56 10.44
N SER A 92 7.51 7.43 11.52
CA SER A 92 8.85 6.84 11.51
C SER A 92 8.75 5.31 11.27
N PRO A 93 9.82 4.64 10.86
CA PRO A 93 9.83 3.18 10.70
C PRO A 93 9.44 2.42 11.97
N SER A 94 9.85 2.91 13.14
CA SER A 94 9.53 2.31 14.45
C SER A 94 8.06 2.47 14.84
N GLU A 95 7.41 3.56 14.46
CA GLU A 95 5.97 3.77 14.67
C GLU A 95 5.13 2.98 13.67
N MET A 96 5.58 2.86 12.43
CA MET A 96 4.92 2.12 11.36
C MET A 96 4.88 0.61 11.65
N ALA A 97 5.97 0.04 12.15
CA ALA A 97 6.12 -1.41 12.31
C ALA A 97 5.02 -2.06 13.17
N PRO A 98 4.66 -1.56 14.37
CA PRO A 98 3.56 -2.13 15.14
C PRO A 98 2.22 -2.03 14.43
N VAL A 99 1.93 -0.94 13.72
CA VAL A 99 0.67 -0.74 12.99
C VAL A 99 0.53 -1.76 11.85
N VAL A 100 1.60 -1.95 11.07
CA VAL A 100 1.62 -2.94 9.97
C VAL A 100 1.49 -4.36 10.50
N LEU A 101 2.14 -4.69 11.61
CA LEU A 101 2.02 -6.01 12.23
C LEU A 101 0.60 -6.26 12.76
N ASP A 102 -0.05 -5.27 13.36
CA ASP A 102 -1.45 -5.41 13.82
C ASP A 102 -2.39 -5.69 12.65
N ALA A 103 -2.30 -4.90 11.59
CA ALA A 103 -3.07 -5.12 10.37
C ALA A 103 -2.81 -6.49 9.74
N SER A 104 -1.54 -6.96 9.76
CA SER A 104 -1.13 -8.23 9.15
C SER A 104 -1.69 -9.48 9.84
N HIS A 105 -2.28 -9.36 11.03
CA HIS A 105 -3.01 -10.43 11.70
C HIS A 105 -4.37 -10.71 11.07
N GLN A 106 -5.01 -9.69 10.54
CA GLN A 106 -6.36 -9.77 9.97
C GLN A 106 -6.30 -9.93 8.45
N GLN A 107 -5.46 -9.13 7.80
CA GLN A 107 -5.34 -9.08 6.35
C GLN A 107 -3.92 -8.79 5.91
N ARG A 108 -3.67 -8.95 4.60
CA ARG A 108 -2.38 -8.63 4.01
C ARG A 108 -2.11 -7.12 4.08
N ALA A 109 -0.88 -6.76 4.45
CA ALA A 109 -0.38 -5.40 4.39
C ALA A 109 0.68 -5.24 3.31
N ALA A 110 0.70 -4.10 2.61
CA ALA A 110 1.69 -3.77 1.60
C ALA A 110 2.53 -2.57 2.00
N ILE A 111 3.85 -2.64 1.76
CA ILE A 111 4.74 -1.48 1.85
C ILE A 111 5.29 -1.19 0.46
N LEU A 112 5.00 0.02 -0.05
CA LEU A 112 5.34 0.45 -1.39
C LEU A 112 6.64 1.24 -1.41
N PHE A 113 7.50 0.90 -2.35
CA PHE A 113 8.71 1.65 -2.67
C PHE A 113 8.65 2.08 -4.13
N GLY A 114 8.84 3.36 -4.39
CA GLY A 114 8.81 3.91 -5.73
C GLY A 114 10.17 3.86 -6.43
N ARG A 115 10.19 4.40 -7.65
CA ARG A 115 11.38 4.52 -8.50
C ARG A 115 12.51 5.27 -7.79
N GLU A 116 13.75 4.84 -7.98
CA GLU A 116 14.94 5.38 -7.31
C GLU A 116 15.10 6.89 -7.48
N SER A 117 14.84 7.42 -8.67
CA SER A 117 15.04 8.83 -9.00
C SER A 117 13.91 9.77 -8.55
N ARG A 118 12.67 9.26 -8.41
CA ARG A 118 11.47 10.09 -8.19
C ARG A 118 10.60 9.66 -7.02
N GLY A 119 10.82 8.45 -6.48
CA GLY A 119 9.95 7.84 -5.49
C GLY A 119 8.58 7.48 -6.07
N LEU A 120 7.59 7.37 -5.22
CA LEU A 120 6.20 7.15 -5.61
C LEU A 120 5.60 8.41 -6.23
N THR A 121 4.85 8.26 -7.32
CA THR A 121 4.06 9.33 -7.94
C THR A 121 2.84 9.68 -7.07
N ASN A 122 2.24 10.84 -7.29
CA ASN A 122 1.03 11.23 -6.56
C ASN A 122 -0.11 10.20 -6.74
N ARG A 123 -0.27 9.65 -7.95
CA ARG A 123 -1.27 8.61 -8.24
C ARG A 123 -1.02 7.32 -7.45
N GLN A 124 0.24 6.95 -7.24
CA GLN A 124 0.62 5.79 -6.43
C GLN A 124 0.45 6.09 -4.94
N LEU A 125 0.78 7.29 -4.49
CA LEU A 125 0.56 7.75 -3.13
C LEU A 125 -0.94 7.84 -2.77
N ASP A 126 -1.80 8.15 -3.72
CA ASP A 126 -3.26 8.17 -3.53
C ASP A 126 -3.85 6.78 -3.18
N ARG A 127 -3.08 5.70 -3.33
CA ARG A 127 -3.43 4.32 -2.92
C ARG A 127 -3.07 4.01 -1.46
N CYS A 128 -2.23 4.82 -0.84
CA CYS A 128 -1.71 4.57 0.49
C CYS A 128 -2.59 5.20 1.57
N GLN A 129 -2.81 4.48 2.67
CA GLN A 129 -3.47 5.00 3.87
C GLN A 129 -2.47 5.69 4.80
N LEU A 130 -1.24 5.18 4.85
CA LEU A 130 -0.17 5.67 5.71
C LEU A 130 1.10 5.94 4.92
N PHE A 131 1.95 6.80 5.48
CA PHE A 131 3.27 7.08 4.92
C PHE A 131 4.34 6.82 5.95
N VAL A 132 5.47 6.32 5.48
CA VAL A 132 6.66 6.13 6.29
C VAL A 132 7.82 6.91 5.70
N THR A 133 8.51 7.66 6.58
CA THR A 133 9.72 8.40 6.23
C THR A 133 10.82 8.03 7.22
N ALA A 134 11.95 7.56 6.70
CA ALA A 134 13.12 7.33 7.54
C ALA A 134 13.73 8.66 7.99
N PRO A 135 14.14 8.78 9.27
CA PRO A 135 14.86 9.95 9.75
C PRO A 135 16.31 9.90 9.20
N VAL A 136 16.54 10.62 8.11
CA VAL A 136 17.82 10.75 7.43
C VAL A 136 18.29 12.20 7.45
N ASP A 137 19.58 12.43 7.19
CA ASP A 137 20.13 13.78 7.04
C ASP A 137 19.38 14.51 5.91
N MET A 138 18.94 15.74 6.18
CA MET A 138 18.18 16.56 5.24
C MET A 138 18.97 16.89 3.95
N ASN A 139 20.30 16.94 4.04
CA ASN A 139 21.17 17.20 2.89
C ASN A 139 21.36 15.95 2.01
N HIS A 140 21.10 14.76 2.57
CA HIS A 140 21.25 13.47 1.91
C HIS A 140 20.01 12.59 2.12
N ALA A 141 18.83 13.16 1.88
CA ALA A 141 17.54 12.55 2.21
C ALA A 141 17.17 11.29 1.38
N SER A 142 17.92 10.95 0.34
CA SER A 142 17.63 9.82 -0.53
C SER A 142 18.45 8.60 -0.14
N LEU A 143 17.79 7.58 0.41
CA LEU A 143 18.37 6.26 0.60
C LEU A 143 18.36 5.46 -0.71
N ASN A 144 19.37 4.60 -0.88
CA ASN A 144 19.27 3.54 -1.89
C ASN A 144 18.02 2.68 -1.64
N LEU A 145 17.36 2.22 -2.70
CA LEU A 145 16.11 1.47 -2.62
C LEU A 145 16.23 0.23 -1.72
N ALA A 146 17.26 -0.59 -1.91
CA ALA A 146 17.45 -1.79 -1.11
C ALA A 146 17.78 -1.48 0.35
N SER A 147 18.49 -0.38 0.62
CA SER A 147 18.76 0.11 1.98
C SER A 147 17.47 0.56 2.67
N ALA A 148 16.58 1.25 1.96
CA ALA A 148 15.29 1.64 2.48
C ALA A 148 14.42 0.41 2.79
N VAL A 149 14.41 -0.60 1.90
CA VAL A 149 13.74 -1.88 2.14
C VAL A 149 14.29 -2.57 3.39
N LEU A 150 15.61 -2.66 3.51
CA LEU A 150 16.26 -3.29 4.69
C LEU A 150 15.87 -2.59 5.98
N LEU A 151 15.90 -1.25 6.00
CA LEU A 151 15.55 -0.45 7.18
C LEU A 151 14.14 -0.73 7.67
N LEU A 152 13.15 -0.71 6.76
CA LEU A 152 11.76 -0.97 7.12
C LEU A 152 11.53 -2.43 7.50
N ALA A 153 12.14 -3.37 6.79
CA ALA A 153 12.09 -4.79 7.11
C ALA A 153 12.72 -5.11 8.48
N TYR A 154 13.80 -4.42 8.85
CA TYR A 154 14.45 -4.54 10.15
C TYR A 154 13.50 -4.10 11.29
N GLU A 155 12.83 -2.96 11.17
CA GLU A 155 11.89 -2.48 12.19
C GLU A 155 10.68 -3.43 12.32
N LEU A 156 10.18 -3.98 11.23
CA LEU A 156 9.16 -5.03 11.26
C LEU A 156 9.64 -6.27 12.01
N ARG A 157 10.83 -6.78 11.68
CA ARG A 157 11.43 -7.95 12.35
C ARG A 157 11.62 -7.71 13.83
N LYS A 158 12.22 -6.57 14.20
CA LYS A 158 12.45 -6.14 15.58
C LYS A 158 11.12 -6.06 16.36
N SER A 159 10.11 -5.42 15.79
CA SER A 159 8.80 -5.29 16.43
C SER A 159 8.10 -6.66 16.58
N ALA A 160 8.24 -7.56 15.60
CA ALA A 160 7.71 -8.93 15.69
C ALA A 160 8.39 -9.71 16.81
N LEU A 161 9.71 -9.66 16.92
CA LEU A 161 10.47 -10.34 17.98
C LEU A 161 10.10 -9.84 19.38
N LEU A 162 9.88 -8.52 19.53
CA LEU A 162 9.44 -7.95 20.81
C LEU A 162 8.05 -8.44 21.21
N ARG A 163 7.17 -8.75 20.24
CA ARG A 163 5.84 -9.32 20.50
C ARG A 163 5.90 -10.79 20.86
N ASP A 164 6.72 -11.56 20.18
CA ASP A 164 6.89 -13.00 20.44
C ASP A 164 7.53 -13.26 21.83
N GLY A 165 8.38 -12.33 22.31
CA GLY A 165 9.04 -12.38 23.62
C GLY A 165 8.25 -11.75 24.78
N SER A 166 7.19 -11.00 24.51
CA SER A 166 6.30 -10.43 25.53
C SER A 166 4.99 -11.21 25.54
N ALA A 167 4.77 -11.99 26.61
CA ALA A 167 3.44 -12.49 26.94
C ALA A 167 2.42 -11.33 26.88
N ALA A 168 1.32 -11.60 26.19
CA ALA A 168 0.14 -10.77 26.03
C ALA A 168 0.00 -9.62 27.05
N SER A 169 0.43 -8.43 26.70
CA SER A 169 0.06 -7.22 27.40
C SER A 169 -1.11 -6.60 26.64
N ASP A 170 -2.19 -6.30 27.37
CA ASP A 170 -3.39 -5.61 26.92
C ASP A 170 -3.08 -4.43 25.97
N ARG A 171 -3.15 -4.69 24.69
CA ARG A 171 -3.24 -3.63 23.69
C ARG A 171 -4.68 -3.59 23.20
N PRO A 172 -5.28 -2.39 23.04
CA PRO A 172 -6.59 -2.30 22.41
C PRO A 172 -6.49 -2.94 21.04
N THR A 173 -7.17 -4.08 20.87
CA THR A 173 -7.40 -4.68 19.57
C THR A 173 -8.16 -3.66 18.73
N MET A 174 -7.60 -3.26 17.59
CA MET A 174 -8.39 -2.69 16.51
C MET A 174 -9.58 -3.64 16.30
N GLY A 175 -10.77 -3.07 16.10
CA GLY A 175 -12.04 -3.77 16.10
C GLY A 175 -12.03 -5.13 15.41
N LYS A 176 -12.93 -6.02 15.82
CA LYS A 176 -13.06 -7.40 15.31
C LYS A 176 -13.39 -7.48 13.81
N ASP A 177 -13.63 -6.33 13.16
CA ASP A 177 -14.12 -6.28 11.80
C ASP A 177 -12.94 -6.28 10.79
N LEU A 178 -13.07 -7.10 9.77
CA LEU A 178 -12.07 -7.22 8.71
C LEU A 178 -11.95 -5.91 7.96
N LEU A 179 -10.71 -5.47 7.72
CA LEU A 179 -10.45 -4.31 6.88
C LEU A 179 -10.84 -4.62 5.44
N ALA A 180 -11.51 -3.67 4.77
CA ALA A 180 -11.79 -3.78 3.35
C ALA A 180 -10.50 -3.84 2.55
N THR A 181 -10.41 -4.79 1.62
CA THR A 181 -9.26 -4.87 0.72
C THR A 181 -9.19 -3.66 -0.20
N SER A 182 -7.99 -3.34 -0.70
CA SER A 182 -7.83 -2.27 -1.69
C SER A 182 -8.74 -2.45 -2.90
N GLY A 183 -8.94 -3.69 -3.36
CA GLY A 183 -9.88 -3.99 -4.45
C GLY A 183 -11.33 -3.62 -4.11
N MET A 184 -11.79 -3.87 -2.88
CA MET A 184 -13.14 -3.49 -2.43
C MET A 184 -13.31 -1.97 -2.37
N VAL A 185 -12.32 -1.26 -1.83
CA VAL A 185 -12.31 0.21 -1.76
C VAL A 185 -12.32 0.82 -3.17
N GLU A 186 -11.51 0.31 -4.10
CA GLU A 186 -11.51 0.76 -5.49
C GLU A 186 -12.86 0.52 -6.18
N GLY A 187 -13.48 -0.64 -5.96
CA GLY A 187 -14.82 -0.94 -6.48
C GLY A 187 -15.90 0.02 -5.93
N PHE A 188 -15.81 0.39 -4.66
CA PHE A 188 -16.67 1.42 -4.07
C PHE A 188 -16.43 2.80 -4.68
N VAL A 189 -15.18 3.23 -4.80
CA VAL A 189 -14.82 4.54 -5.36
C VAL A 189 -15.29 4.67 -6.81
N ALA A 190 -15.13 3.63 -7.62
CA ALA A 190 -15.63 3.61 -9.00
C ALA A 190 -17.17 3.67 -9.06
N HIS A 191 -17.86 3.00 -8.14
CA HIS A 191 -19.32 3.08 -8.02
C HIS A 191 -19.77 4.49 -7.63
N PHE A 192 -19.09 5.09 -6.66
CA PHE A 192 -19.36 6.47 -6.22
C PHE A 192 -19.20 7.47 -7.37
N GLU A 193 -18.14 7.35 -8.18
CA GLU A 193 -17.91 8.19 -9.35
C GLU A 193 -19.07 8.10 -10.36
N ARG A 194 -19.51 6.88 -10.69
CA ARG A 194 -20.66 6.68 -11.60
C ARG A 194 -21.93 7.36 -11.10
N VAL A 195 -22.22 7.19 -9.79
CA VAL A 195 -23.43 7.80 -9.19
C VAL A 195 -23.34 9.32 -9.19
N LEU A 196 -22.18 9.92 -8.95
CA LEU A 196 -21.98 11.38 -9.02
C LEU A 196 -22.16 11.93 -10.44
N HIS A 197 -21.72 11.19 -11.46
CA HIS A 197 -21.98 11.53 -12.86
C HIS A 197 -23.48 11.42 -13.19
N ALA A 198 -24.12 10.33 -12.81
CA ALA A 198 -25.56 10.13 -13.03
C ALA A 198 -26.42 11.17 -12.31
N ALA A 199 -25.98 11.64 -11.14
CA ALA A 199 -26.63 12.71 -10.38
C ALA A 199 -26.37 14.13 -10.93
N GLY A 200 -25.53 14.29 -11.98
CA GLY A 200 -25.15 15.61 -12.53
C GLY A 200 -24.20 16.42 -11.64
N PHE A 201 -23.64 15.84 -10.59
CA PHE A 201 -22.69 16.54 -9.71
C PHE A 201 -21.31 16.71 -10.35
N LEU A 202 -20.92 15.76 -11.21
CA LEU A 202 -19.70 15.80 -12.00
C LEU A 202 -20.06 15.94 -13.47
N GLU A 203 -20.09 17.18 -13.97
CA GLU A 203 -20.37 17.45 -15.40
C GLU A 203 -19.15 17.21 -16.29
N GLN A 204 -17.94 17.40 -15.76
CA GLN A 204 -16.68 17.13 -16.44
C GLN A 204 -15.73 16.31 -15.53
N PRO A 205 -14.86 15.47 -16.11
CA PRO A 205 -13.85 14.74 -15.34
C PRO A 205 -12.91 15.73 -14.65
N SER A 206 -13.13 16.02 -13.38
CA SER A 206 -12.24 16.83 -12.57
C SER A 206 -11.36 15.92 -11.71
N ASP A 207 -10.20 15.50 -12.25
CA ASP A 207 -9.22 14.70 -11.52
C ASP A 207 -8.92 15.25 -10.14
N LYS A 208 -8.88 16.57 -9.98
CA LYS A 208 -8.56 17.22 -8.72
C LYS A 208 -9.67 17.07 -7.67
N LEU A 209 -10.93 17.21 -8.07
CA LEU A 209 -12.08 17.06 -7.18
C LEU A 209 -12.24 15.58 -6.79
N PHE A 210 -12.17 14.69 -7.78
CA PHE A 210 -12.31 13.26 -7.56
C PHE A 210 -11.20 12.71 -6.66
N ARG A 211 -9.95 13.14 -6.82
CA ARG A 211 -8.85 12.81 -5.91
C ARG A 211 -9.10 13.28 -4.47
N LYS A 212 -9.73 14.45 -4.27
CA LYS A 212 -10.12 14.93 -2.93
C LYS A 212 -11.21 14.05 -2.32
N ILE A 213 -12.23 13.68 -3.10
CA ILE A 213 -13.32 12.80 -2.68
C ILE A 213 -12.77 11.43 -2.30
N ARG A 214 -11.96 10.82 -3.18
CA ARG A 214 -11.29 9.55 -2.92
C ARG A 214 -10.54 9.59 -1.59
N ARG A 215 -9.81 10.68 -1.35
CA ARG A 215 -9.01 10.86 -0.14
C ARG A 215 -9.85 10.90 1.14
N ILE A 216 -11.11 11.33 1.09
CA ILE A 216 -12.00 11.28 2.25
C ILE A 216 -12.18 9.83 2.73
N PHE A 217 -12.32 8.90 1.81
CA PHE A 217 -12.55 7.48 2.09
C PHE A 217 -11.26 6.66 2.28
N THR A 218 -10.11 7.18 1.87
CA THR A 218 -8.82 6.46 2.01
C THR A 218 -7.93 6.99 3.14
N ARG A 219 -8.37 8.01 3.88
CA ARG A 219 -7.61 8.56 5.02
C ARG A 219 -7.40 7.58 6.18
N ARG A 220 -8.29 6.65 6.35
CA ARG A 220 -8.18 5.50 7.25
C ARG A 220 -8.52 4.23 6.50
N ALA A 221 -8.04 3.11 6.99
CA ALA A 221 -8.50 1.83 6.47
C ALA A 221 -10.00 1.67 6.81
N LEU A 222 -10.82 1.39 5.80
CA LEU A 222 -12.23 1.10 5.96
C LEU A 222 -12.42 -0.39 6.31
N GLU A 223 -13.44 -0.68 7.09
CA GLU A 223 -13.89 -2.05 7.35
C GLU A 223 -14.75 -2.57 6.19
N GLU A 224 -14.80 -3.89 6.00
CA GLU A 224 -15.62 -4.49 4.93
C GLU A 224 -17.09 -4.09 5.02
N ASP A 225 -17.64 -4.08 6.23
CA ASP A 225 -19.02 -3.67 6.48
C ASP A 225 -19.26 -2.21 6.15
N GLU A 226 -18.31 -1.31 6.45
CA GLU A 226 -18.39 0.09 6.08
C GLU A 226 -18.48 0.26 4.55
N VAL A 227 -17.63 -0.46 3.80
CA VAL A 227 -17.67 -0.44 2.33
C VAL A 227 -19.00 -0.99 1.79
N ASN A 228 -19.52 -2.08 2.38
CA ASN A 228 -20.78 -2.68 1.98
C ASN A 228 -21.97 -1.74 2.24
N ILE A 229 -22.02 -1.07 3.39
CA ILE A 229 -23.03 -0.06 3.72
C ILE A 229 -22.98 1.10 2.70
N LEU A 230 -21.79 1.64 2.43
CA LEU A 230 -21.62 2.74 1.48
C LEU A 230 -22.07 2.34 0.07
N ARG A 231 -21.75 1.14 -0.41
CA ARG A 231 -22.22 0.61 -1.70
C ARG A 231 -23.72 0.41 -1.74
N GLY A 232 -24.32 -0.03 -0.64
CA GLY A 232 -25.78 -0.16 -0.51
C GLY A 232 -26.50 1.19 -0.65
N VAL A 233 -25.96 2.24 -0.02
CA VAL A 233 -26.49 3.61 -0.13
C VAL A 233 -26.41 4.09 -1.58
N LEU A 234 -25.26 3.90 -2.26
CA LEU A 234 -25.11 4.28 -3.67
C LEU A 234 -26.09 3.54 -4.58
N SER A 235 -26.28 2.24 -4.39
CA SER A 235 -27.25 1.46 -5.18
C SER A 235 -28.68 1.96 -4.98
N ALA A 236 -29.05 2.42 -3.79
CA ALA A 236 -30.36 3.00 -3.53
C ALA A 236 -30.56 4.36 -4.23
N ILE A 237 -29.51 5.19 -4.27
CA ILE A 237 -29.50 6.47 -5.01
C ILE A 237 -29.61 6.23 -6.52
N GLU A 238 -28.81 5.32 -7.07
CA GLU A 238 -28.76 4.95 -8.49
C GLU A 238 -30.16 4.52 -8.99
N LYS A 239 -30.84 3.64 -8.24
CA LYS A 239 -32.23 3.22 -8.56
C LYS A 239 -33.22 4.38 -8.59
N ARG A 240 -33.06 5.39 -7.77
CA ARG A 240 -33.93 6.58 -7.78
C ARG A 240 -33.65 7.48 -8.97
N ILE A 241 -32.40 7.65 -9.35
CA ILE A 241 -32.02 8.44 -10.54
C ILE A 241 -32.59 7.78 -11.80
N ASP A 242 -32.41 6.45 -11.95
CA ASP A 242 -32.89 5.67 -13.10
C ASP A 242 -34.44 5.71 -13.18
N GLY A 243 -35.14 5.57 -12.05
CA GLY A 243 -36.59 5.66 -11.98
C GLY A 243 -37.14 7.05 -12.34
N ALA A 244 -36.43 8.13 -12.01
CA ALA A 244 -36.80 9.49 -12.39
C ALA A 244 -36.55 9.79 -13.87
N ALA A 245 -35.53 9.14 -14.47
CA ALA A 245 -35.23 9.25 -15.90
C ALA A 245 -36.29 8.54 -16.78
N ASN A 246 -36.85 7.42 -16.33
CA ASN A 246 -37.87 6.64 -17.05
C ASN A 246 -39.30 7.23 -16.95
N ASN A 247 -39.52 8.19 -16.07
CA ASN A 247 -40.83 8.88 -15.87
C ASN A 247 -40.90 10.25 -16.59
N ARG A 248 -39.92 10.59 -17.43
CA ARG A 248 -39.93 11.77 -18.32
C ARG A 248 -39.99 11.35 -19.78
#